data_6624656a5ab07a4ec8ebd197fee6ea75
#
_entry.id   6624656a5ab07a4ec8ebd197fee6ea75
#
_cell.length_a   1.000
_cell.length_b   1.000
_cell.length_c   1.000
_cell.angle_alpha   90.00
_cell.angle_beta   90.00
_cell.angle_gamma   90.00
#
_symmetry.space_group_name_H-M   'P 1'
#
loop_
_entity.id
_entity.type
_entity.pdbx_description
1 polymer ?
#
loop_
_entity_poly.entity_id
_entity_poly.type
_entity_poly.pdbx_seq_one_letter_code
_entity_poly.pdbx_strand_id
1 'polypeptide(L)'
;MMLFSATYDREVMEFAEQIIPNPVMIRLRREEESLENIKQYYVLCSSVEHKFNALSNIYGGLSIGQTIIFCHTRKTAMWLSERMTKEGHAVALLSGELAIEQRVAVLERFRRGRDRVLITTNVCARGHFCSSPLLCDIIFDKTEKQRGSYLCIKWNVRSNR
;
A
#
# COMPACT_ATOMS: atom_id res chain seq x y z
N MET A 1 0.07 -12.35 29.17
CA MET A 1 0.64 -11.77 27.92
C MET A 1 -0.46 -11.72 26.89
N MET A 2 -0.56 -10.66 26.07
CA MET A 2 -1.57 -10.51 25.01
C MET A 2 -0.87 -10.18 23.68
N LEU A 3 -1.29 -10.85 22.60
CA LEU A 3 -0.80 -10.63 21.24
C LEU A 3 -1.97 -10.19 20.36
N PHE A 4 -1.80 -9.06 19.65
CA PHE A 4 -2.78 -8.55 18.71
C PHE A 4 -2.12 -8.34 17.35
N SER A 5 -2.72 -8.88 16.30
CA SER A 5 -2.28 -8.65 14.93
C SER A 5 -3.46 -8.74 13.97
N ALA A 6 -3.42 -7.97 12.90
CA ALA A 6 -4.36 -8.11 11.79
C ALA A 6 -4.02 -9.34 10.92
N THR A 7 -2.79 -9.85 11.00
CA THR A 7 -2.33 -10.98 10.20
C THR A 7 -1.52 -11.93 11.06
N TYR A 8 -1.99 -13.16 11.19
CA TYR A 8 -1.25 -14.28 11.75
C TYR A 8 -1.01 -15.30 10.64
N ASP A 9 0.20 -15.40 10.14
CA ASP A 9 0.61 -16.55 9.34
C ASP A 9 0.83 -17.77 10.22
N ARG A 10 1.01 -18.92 9.61
CA ARG A 10 1.13 -20.19 10.34
C ARG A 10 2.33 -20.22 11.30
N GLU A 11 3.46 -19.68 10.86
CA GLU A 11 4.70 -19.66 11.66
C GLU A 11 4.55 -18.78 12.92
N VAL A 12 3.90 -17.59 12.75
CA VAL A 12 3.64 -16.69 13.88
C VAL A 12 2.63 -17.29 14.85
N MET A 13 1.65 -18.05 14.38
CA MET A 13 0.71 -18.76 15.25
C MET A 13 1.40 -19.85 16.08
N GLU A 14 2.21 -20.69 15.47
CA GLU A 14 2.98 -21.73 16.14
C GLU A 14 3.92 -21.13 17.19
N PHE A 15 4.56 -20.00 16.87
CA PHE A 15 5.39 -19.26 17.83
C PHE A 15 4.57 -18.68 19.00
N ALA A 16 3.41 -18.12 18.72
CA ALA A 16 2.53 -17.55 19.75
C ALA A 16 2.04 -18.62 20.75
N GLU A 17 1.70 -19.81 20.27
CA GLU A 17 1.27 -20.94 21.10
C GLU A 17 2.40 -21.47 21.99
N GLN A 18 3.66 -21.38 21.54
CA GLN A 18 4.81 -21.75 22.36
C GLN A 18 5.08 -20.78 23.52
N ILE A 19 4.82 -19.50 23.32
CA ILE A 19 5.11 -18.45 24.33
C ILE A 19 3.98 -18.31 25.34
N ILE A 20 2.73 -18.49 24.90
CA ILE A 20 1.57 -18.29 25.78
C ILE A 20 0.92 -19.65 26.05
N PRO A 21 1.09 -20.21 27.24
CA PRO A 21 0.46 -21.48 27.58
C PRO A 21 -1.07 -21.30 27.67
N ASN A 22 -1.80 -22.21 27.04
CA ASN A 22 -3.27 -22.22 26.98
C ASN A 22 -3.89 -20.88 26.57
N PRO A 23 -3.55 -20.33 25.40
CA PRO A 23 -4.04 -19.02 25.00
C PRO A 23 -5.55 -19.05 24.67
N VAL A 24 -6.26 -18.01 25.09
CA VAL A 24 -7.60 -17.74 24.55
C VAL A 24 -7.44 -17.09 23.18
N MET A 25 -7.86 -17.78 22.13
CA MET A 25 -7.75 -17.30 20.76
C MET A 25 -9.08 -16.73 20.26
N ILE A 26 -9.06 -15.46 19.87
CA ILE A 26 -10.18 -14.79 19.22
C ILE A 26 -9.75 -14.49 17.78
N ARG A 27 -10.41 -15.11 16.81
CA ARG A 27 -10.11 -14.95 15.36
C ARG A 27 -11.38 -14.55 14.63
N LEU A 28 -11.26 -13.58 13.72
CA LEU A 28 -12.30 -13.32 12.75
C LEU A 28 -12.24 -14.38 11.63
N ARG A 29 -13.38 -14.69 11.04
CA ARG A 29 -13.45 -15.57 9.86
C ARG A 29 -12.85 -14.82 8.66
N ARG A 30 -12.24 -15.55 7.74
CA ARG A 30 -11.61 -14.97 6.54
C ARG A 30 -12.58 -14.12 5.70
N GLU A 31 -13.85 -14.49 5.70
CA GLU A 31 -14.92 -13.78 5.01
C GLU A 31 -15.27 -12.44 5.69
N GLU A 32 -15.00 -12.32 6.99
CA GLU A 32 -15.22 -11.10 7.79
C GLU A 32 -13.99 -10.16 7.77
N GLU A 33 -12.85 -10.62 7.24
CA GLU A 33 -11.63 -9.82 7.10
C GLU A 33 -11.72 -8.78 5.97
N SER A 34 -12.66 -8.92 5.03
CA SER A 34 -12.86 -7.97 3.95
C SER A 34 -13.75 -6.83 4.39
N LEU A 35 -13.24 -5.61 4.30
CA LEU A 35 -14.02 -4.40 4.57
C LEU A 35 -14.92 -4.10 3.34
N GLU A 36 -16.23 -4.09 3.52
CA GLU A 36 -17.21 -3.76 2.47
C GLU A 36 -16.96 -2.39 1.83
N ASN A 37 -16.30 -1.49 2.54
CA ASN A 37 -15.98 -0.14 2.10
C ASN A 37 -14.73 -0.07 1.21
N ILE A 38 -14.02 -1.18 0.98
CA ILE A 38 -12.84 -1.21 0.11
C ILE A 38 -13.22 -1.81 -1.24
N LYS A 39 -13.24 -0.97 -2.27
CA LYS A 39 -13.39 -1.42 -3.66
C LYS A 39 -12.01 -1.69 -4.26
N GLN A 40 -11.87 -2.83 -4.91
CA GLN A 40 -10.62 -3.24 -5.57
C GLN A 40 -10.84 -3.34 -7.07
N TYR A 41 -9.97 -2.68 -7.83
CA TYR A 41 -9.97 -2.71 -9.28
C TYR A 41 -8.62 -3.17 -9.78
N TYR A 42 -8.55 -3.72 -10.96
CA TYR A 42 -7.31 -4.08 -11.62
C TYR A 42 -7.33 -3.71 -13.10
N VAL A 43 -6.17 -3.32 -13.60
CA VAL A 43 -5.94 -3.01 -15.00
C VAL A 43 -4.87 -3.96 -15.53
N LEU A 44 -5.19 -4.74 -16.56
CA LEU A 44 -4.22 -5.61 -17.21
C LEU A 44 -3.26 -4.77 -18.05
N CYS A 45 -1.96 -5.00 -17.86
CA CYS A 45 -0.92 -4.25 -18.52
C CYS A 45 0.10 -5.21 -19.13
N SER A 46 0.51 -4.94 -20.37
CA SER A 46 1.48 -5.76 -21.10
C SER A 46 2.94 -5.40 -20.79
N SER A 47 3.18 -4.20 -20.27
CA SER A 47 4.52 -3.69 -19.98
C SER A 47 4.52 -2.72 -18.80
N VAL A 48 5.71 -2.37 -18.30
CA VAL A 48 5.89 -1.35 -17.23
C VAL A 48 5.44 0.02 -17.73
N GLU A 49 5.72 0.36 -18.99
CA GLU A 49 5.27 1.61 -19.61
C GLU A 49 3.75 1.65 -19.71
N HIS A 50 3.12 0.54 -20.06
CA HIS A 50 1.65 0.45 -20.09
C HIS A 50 1.03 0.64 -18.69
N LYS A 51 1.67 0.10 -17.63
CA LYS A 51 1.26 0.36 -16.24
C LYS A 51 1.36 1.84 -15.87
N PHE A 52 2.46 2.49 -16.28
CA PHE A 52 2.64 3.90 -16.03
C PHE A 52 1.58 4.75 -16.72
N ASN A 53 1.29 4.48 -17.99
CA ASN A 53 0.24 5.18 -18.73
C ASN A 53 -1.14 4.98 -18.10
N ALA A 54 -1.46 3.74 -17.65
CA ALA A 54 -2.69 3.48 -16.94
C ALA A 54 -2.78 4.26 -15.62
N LEU A 55 -1.67 4.33 -14.87
CA LEU A 55 -1.56 5.11 -13.65
C LEU A 55 -1.78 6.61 -13.92
N SER A 56 -1.12 7.16 -14.92
CA SER A 56 -1.24 8.57 -15.33
C SER A 56 -2.68 8.91 -15.73
N ASN A 57 -3.35 8.02 -16.48
CA ASN A 57 -4.76 8.18 -16.84
C ASN A 57 -5.69 8.19 -15.60
N ILE A 58 -5.40 7.38 -14.59
CA ILE A 58 -6.16 7.37 -13.33
C ILE A 58 -6.01 8.70 -12.61
N TYR A 59 -4.78 9.24 -12.54
CA TYR A 59 -4.53 10.55 -11.93
C TYR A 59 -5.16 11.70 -12.71
N GLY A 60 -5.21 11.61 -14.04
CA GLY A 60 -5.87 12.60 -14.89
C GLY A 60 -7.39 12.57 -14.82
N GLY A 61 -7.98 11.40 -14.55
CA GLY A 61 -9.44 11.20 -14.57
C GLY A 61 -10.13 11.25 -13.21
N LEU A 62 -9.38 11.13 -12.12
CA LEU A 62 -9.94 11.03 -10.78
C LEU A 62 -9.34 12.05 -9.82
N SER A 63 -10.20 12.66 -8.99
CA SER A 63 -9.74 13.52 -7.89
C SER A 63 -9.22 12.66 -6.74
N ILE A 64 -7.93 12.39 -6.74
CA ILE A 64 -7.26 11.60 -5.71
C ILE A 64 -6.68 12.54 -4.66
N GLY A 65 -7.01 12.32 -3.38
CA GLY A 65 -6.47 13.12 -2.27
C GLY A 65 -5.02 12.77 -1.98
N GLN A 66 -4.78 11.56 -1.52
CA GLN A 66 -3.46 10.99 -1.26
C GLN A 66 -3.40 9.55 -1.76
N THR A 67 -2.22 9.10 -2.18
CA THR A 67 -2.01 7.74 -2.67
C THR A 67 -0.76 7.13 -2.08
N ILE A 68 -0.83 5.84 -1.73
CA ILE A 68 0.34 5.03 -1.46
C ILE A 68 0.51 4.04 -2.62
N ILE A 69 1.69 4.04 -3.24
CA ILE A 69 2.01 3.14 -4.35
C ILE A 69 3.06 2.13 -3.87
N PHE A 70 2.67 0.87 -3.87
CA PHE A 70 3.54 -0.23 -3.49
C PHE A 70 4.24 -0.82 -4.71
N CYS A 71 5.57 -0.79 -4.70
CA CYS A 71 6.43 -1.40 -5.70
C CYS A 71 7.10 -2.66 -5.13
N HIS A 72 7.34 -3.66 -5.99
CA HIS A 72 8.01 -4.88 -5.58
C HIS A 72 9.52 -4.66 -5.36
N THR A 73 10.15 -3.86 -6.22
CA THR A 73 11.58 -3.58 -6.15
C THR A 73 11.87 -2.11 -5.89
N ARG A 74 13.02 -1.84 -5.26
CA ARG A 74 13.51 -0.47 -5.06
C ARG A 74 13.76 0.25 -6.38
N LYS A 75 14.30 -0.49 -7.38
CA LYS A 75 14.58 0.05 -8.72
C LYS A 75 13.30 0.57 -9.37
N THR A 76 12.21 -0.19 -9.33
CA THR A 76 10.91 0.25 -9.83
C THR A 76 10.38 1.45 -9.06
N ALA A 77 10.54 1.45 -7.73
CA ALA A 77 10.08 2.56 -6.90
C ALA A 77 10.80 3.88 -7.23
N MET A 78 12.12 3.83 -7.41
CA MET A 78 12.92 4.99 -7.82
C MET A 78 12.52 5.48 -9.21
N TRP A 79 12.46 4.59 -10.19
CA TRP A 79 12.05 4.92 -11.55
C TRP A 79 10.66 5.57 -11.59
N LEU A 80 9.71 5.00 -10.86
CA LEU A 80 8.34 5.53 -10.79
C LEU A 80 8.30 6.90 -10.11
N SER A 81 9.06 7.09 -9.04
CA SER A 81 9.17 8.37 -8.34
C SER A 81 9.69 9.48 -9.26
N GLU A 82 10.74 9.21 -10.02
CA GLU A 82 11.30 10.16 -11.00
C GLU A 82 10.29 10.51 -12.09
N ARG A 83 9.60 9.52 -12.64
CA ARG A 83 8.60 9.73 -13.70
C ARG A 83 7.43 10.58 -13.20
N MET A 84 6.84 10.23 -12.06
CA MET A 84 5.72 10.99 -11.48
C MET A 84 6.12 12.42 -11.07
N THR A 85 7.35 12.61 -10.57
CA THR A 85 7.86 13.94 -10.27
C THR A 85 8.00 14.79 -11.54
N LYS A 86 8.46 14.19 -12.66
CA LYS A 86 8.52 14.88 -13.96
C LYS A 86 7.14 15.29 -14.49
N GLU A 87 6.09 14.53 -14.15
CA GLU A 87 4.71 14.89 -14.47
C GLU A 87 4.10 15.93 -13.50
N GLY A 88 4.88 16.43 -12.53
CA GLY A 88 4.48 17.50 -11.62
C GLY A 88 3.78 17.05 -10.35
N HIS A 89 3.80 15.74 -10.04
CA HIS A 89 3.23 15.24 -8.79
C HIS A 89 4.17 15.49 -7.61
N ALA A 90 3.59 15.83 -6.45
CA ALA A 90 4.32 15.92 -5.17
C ALA A 90 4.53 14.50 -4.62
N VAL A 91 5.72 13.93 -4.89
CA VAL A 91 6.05 12.54 -4.61
C VAL A 91 7.07 12.43 -3.49
N ALA A 92 6.84 11.52 -2.56
CA ALA A 92 7.79 11.07 -1.57
C ALA A 92 8.16 9.60 -1.81
N LEU A 93 9.45 9.27 -1.74
CA LEU A 93 9.95 7.91 -1.83
C LEU A 93 10.34 7.42 -0.43
N LEU A 94 9.82 6.27 -0.02
CA LEU A 94 10.15 5.62 1.23
C LEU A 94 10.78 4.25 0.96
N SER A 95 12.07 4.12 1.28
CA SER A 95 12.81 2.87 1.11
C SER A 95 13.52 2.45 2.40
N GLY A 96 13.91 1.17 2.49
CA GLY A 96 14.64 0.64 3.63
C GLY A 96 16.07 1.19 3.80
N GLU A 97 16.61 1.86 2.79
CA GLU A 97 17.95 2.46 2.81
C GLU A 97 18.00 3.81 3.54
N LEU A 98 16.84 4.46 3.69
CA LEU A 98 16.75 5.72 4.42
C LEU A 98 17.02 5.48 5.91
N ALA A 99 17.76 6.41 6.53
CA ALA A 99 17.92 6.46 7.97
C ALA A 99 16.54 6.59 8.66
N ILE A 100 16.46 6.19 9.93
CA ILE A 100 15.19 6.18 10.68
C ILE A 100 14.59 7.60 10.71
N GLU A 101 15.40 8.61 10.97
CA GLU A 101 14.99 10.01 11.03
C GLU A 101 14.41 10.50 9.69
N GLN A 102 15.03 10.10 8.58
CA GLN A 102 14.58 10.43 7.23
C GLN A 102 13.24 9.76 6.93
N ARG A 103 13.05 8.50 7.35
CA ARG A 103 11.75 7.79 7.19
C ARG A 103 10.64 8.49 7.96
N VAL A 104 10.93 8.91 9.20
CA VAL A 104 9.96 9.65 10.02
C VAL A 104 9.60 10.97 9.33
N ALA A 105 10.59 11.73 8.86
CA ALA A 105 10.35 13.00 8.17
C ALA A 105 9.50 12.84 6.89
N VAL A 106 9.77 11.81 6.08
CA VAL A 106 8.97 11.49 4.88
C VAL A 106 7.53 11.18 5.25
N LEU A 107 7.32 10.34 6.26
CA LEU A 107 5.97 9.96 6.71
C LEU A 107 5.21 11.15 7.29
N GLU A 108 5.87 12.03 8.03
CA GLU A 108 5.23 13.24 8.55
C GLU A 108 4.81 14.21 7.44
N ARG A 109 5.67 14.42 6.43
CA ARG A 109 5.31 15.24 5.26
C ARG A 109 4.09 14.68 4.54
N PHE A 110 4.06 13.38 4.32
CA PHE A 110 2.93 12.70 3.71
C PHE A 110 1.67 12.84 4.58
N ARG A 111 1.73 12.58 5.88
CA ARG A 111 0.58 12.74 6.80
C ARG A 111 0.03 14.17 6.84
N ARG A 112 0.90 15.17 6.71
CA ARG A 112 0.50 16.58 6.64
C ARG A 112 -0.03 17.01 5.27
N GLY A 113 -0.07 16.09 4.28
CA GLY A 113 -0.57 16.37 2.93
C GLY A 113 0.37 17.22 2.06
N ARG A 114 1.63 17.41 2.49
CA ARG A 114 2.64 18.12 1.70
C ARG A 114 3.06 17.31 0.47
N ASP A 115 3.22 16.00 0.65
CA ASP A 115 3.40 15.05 -0.43
C ASP A 115 2.06 14.32 -0.65
N ARG A 116 1.62 14.23 -1.89
CA ARG A 116 0.35 13.58 -2.23
C ARG A 116 0.51 12.12 -2.62
N VAL A 117 1.69 11.76 -3.07
CA VAL A 117 2.03 10.40 -3.50
C VAL A 117 3.18 9.89 -2.66
N LEU A 118 2.98 8.76 -1.99
CA LEU A 118 4.02 8.02 -1.28
C LEU A 118 4.34 6.76 -2.07
N ILE A 119 5.55 6.65 -2.62
CA ILE A 119 6.01 5.44 -3.29
C ILE A 119 6.88 4.66 -2.32
N THR A 120 6.59 3.38 -2.16
CA THR A 120 7.31 2.54 -1.21
C THR A 120 7.41 1.10 -1.68
N THR A 121 8.30 0.34 -1.06
CA THR A 121 8.35 -1.12 -1.14
C THR A 121 7.64 -1.72 0.07
N ASN A 122 7.70 -3.04 0.25
CA ASN A 122 7.04 -3.77 1.35
C ASN A 122 7.41 -3.31 2.77
N VAL A 123 8.37 -2.39 2.92
CA VAL A 123 8.73 -1.79 4.22
C VAL A 123 7.54 -1.13 4.91
N CYS A 124 6.56 -0.66 4.12
CA CYS A 124 5.37 0.02 4.62
C CYS A 124 4.09 -0.83 4.54
N ALA A 125 4.21 -2.12 4.30
CA ALA A 125 3.04 -3.01 4.13
C ALA A 125 2.19 -3.16 5.40
N ARG A 126 2.71 -2.78 6.57
CA ARG A 126 2.03 -2.90 7.86
C ARG A 126 2.12 -1.60 8.66
N GLY A 127 1.01 -1.19 9.29
CA GLY A 127 1.01 -0.14 10.32
C GLY A 127 0.93 1.30 9.82
N HIS A 128 0.63 1.57 8.55
CA HIS A 128 0.47 2.94 8.08
C HIS A 128 -0.99 3.38 8.14
N PHE A 129 -1.25 4.25 9.09
CA PHE A 129 -2.53 4.91 9.24
C PHE A 129 -2.43 6.31 8.61
N CYS A 130 -3.00 6.48 7.40
CA CYS A 130 -3.30 7.80 6.88
C CYS A 130 -4.73 8.18 7.24
N SER A 131 -4.89 9.31 7.90
CA SER A 131 -6.19 9.85 8.30
C SER A 131 -6.98 10.45 7.13
N SER A 132 -6.43 10.43 5.92
CA SER A 132 -7.09 11.00 4.75
C SER A 132 -8.30 10.17 4.34
N PRO A 133 -9.50 10.78 4.23
CA PRO A 133 -10.71 10.08 3.80
C PRO A 133 -10.68 9.63 2.33
N LEU A 134 -9.73 10.16 1.54
CA LEU A 134 -9.55 9.87 0.11
C LEU A 134 -8.23 9.16 -0.16
N LEU A 135 -7.83 8.25 0.71
CA LEU A 135 -6.63 7.44 0.51
C LEU A 135 -6.90 6.36 -0.53
N CYS A 136 -6.01 6.29 -1.53
CA CYS A 136 -5.96 5.24 -2.53
C CYS A 136 -4.68 4.44 -2.39
N ASP A 137 -4.78 3.12 -2.30
CA ASP A 137 -3.63 2.23 -2.32
C ASP A 137 -3.49 1.61 -3.70
N ILE A 138 -2.31 1.71 -4.30
CA ILE A 138 -2.01 1.16 -5.61
C ILE A 138 -0.87 0.16 -5.49
N ILE A 139 -1.07 -1.05 -5.99
CA ILE A 139 -0.02 -2.06 -6.12
C ILE A 139 0.45 -2.06 -7.58
N PHE A 140 1.65 -1.50 -7.80
CA PHE A 140 2.20 -1.29 -9.15
C PHE A 140 2.78 -2.57 -9.77
N ASP A 141 3.45 -3.40 -8.99
CA ASP A 141 4.21 -4.56 -9.48
C ASP A 141 3.56 -5.91 -9.14
N LYS A 142 2.26 -6.01 -9.15
CA LYS A 142 1.63 -7.29 -8.91
C LYS A 142 1.70 -8.16 -10.16
N THR A 143 2.35 -9.32 -10.04
CA THR A 143 2.38 -10.36 -11.08
C THR A 143 1.75 -11.63 -10.54
N GLU A 144 0.77 -12.18 -11.22
CA GLU A 144 0.29 -13.54 -10.98
C GLU A 144 0.86 -14.48 -12.05
N LYS A 145 1.34 -15.66 -11.61
CA LYS A 145 1.99 -16.66 -12.48
C LYS A 145 1.16 -17.09 -13.71
N GLN A 146 -0.16 -16.86 -13.70
CA GLN A 146 -1.08 -17.31 -14.75
C GLN A 146 -1.83 -16.18 -15.48
N ARG A 147 -1.77 -14.92 -15.02
CA ARG A 147 -2.63 -13.83 -15.54
C ARG A 147 -1.89 -12.59 -16.06
N GLY A 148 -0.57 -12.63 -16.13
CA GLY A 148 0.21 -11.49 -16.60
C GLY A 148 0.45 -10.43 -15.52
N SER A 149 0.92 -9.27 -15.95
CA SER A 149 1.25 -8.13 -15.09
C SER A 149 0.06 -7.18 -15.01
N TYR A 150 -0.34 -6.76 -13.80
CA TYR A 150 -1.44 -5.83 -13.63
C TYR A 150 -1.18 -4.78 -12.56
N LEU A 151 -1.89 -3.66 -12.71
CA LEU A 151 -2.00 -2.61 -11.72
C LEU A 151 -3.23 -2.88 -10.87
N CYS A 152 -3.08 -3.03 -9.56
CA CYS A 152 -4.21 -3.20 -8.65
C CYS A 152 -4.42 -1.91 -7.87
N ILE A 153 -5.67 -1.46 -7.82
CA ILE A 153 -6.08 -0.24 -7.15
C ILE A 153 -7.05 -0.62 -6.04
N LYS A 154 -6.77 -0.18 -4.82
CA LYS A 154 -7.67 -0.31 -3.69
C LYS A 154 -8.16 1.07 -3.28
N TRP A 155 -9.46 1.29 -3.39
CA TRP A 155 -10.09 2.54 -3.06
C TRP A 155 -10.92 2.40 -1.79
N ASN A 156 -10.62 3.20 -0.78
CA ASN A 156 -11.45 3.28 0.43
C ASN A 156 -12.59 4.25 0.18
N VAL A 157 -13.78 3.74 -0.05
CA VAL A 157 -15.00 4.53 -0.18
C VAL A 157 -15.57 4.74 1.22
N ARG A 158 -15.16 5.80 1.91
CA ARG A 158 -15.92 6.23 3.09
C ARG A 158 -17.25 6.77 2.59
N SER A 159 -18.31 6.07 2.92
CA SER A 159 -19.68 6.57 2.81
C SER A 159 -19.76 7.88 3.62
N ASN A 160 -19.99 9.00 2.95
CA ASN A 160 -20.49 10.19 3.61
C ASN A 160 -21.89 9.84 4.14
N ARG A 161 -21.97 9.53 5.43
CA ARG A 161 -23.21 9.62 6.20
C ARG A 161 -23.13 10.83 7.09
#